data_cb4fa36eb5f473b254f30b82287c0d84
#
_entry.id   cb4fa36eb5f473b254f30b82287c0d84
#
_cell.length_a   1.000
_cell.length_b   1.000
_cell.length_c   1.000
_cell.angle_alpha   90.00
_cell.angle_beta   90.00
_cell.angle_gamma   90.00
#
_symmetry.space_group_name_H-M   'P 1'
#
loop_
_entity.id
_entity.type
_entity.pdbx_description
1 polymer ?
#
loop_
_entity_poly.entity_id
_entity_poly.type
_entity_poly.pdbx_seq_one_letter_code
_entity_poly.pdbx_strand_id
1 'polypeptide(L)'
;MTIEILTEESVRRLWSKTYNTLGKPDWTHLFPYYSPNIVFQDTIQRIEGKEAFMAMCGRMAHRCSSLNMDLLNVIQKDNVIMLEWIMTMSFTKYPSTPLYGSSRLTLNEEGLIIEQRDYYDLWGDIFNNIPYFKRPYRKFVTKKFG
;
A
#
# COMPACT_ATOMS: atom_id res chain seq x y z
N MET A 1 -26.68 -2.50 -3.26
CA MET A 1 -26.06 -2.12 -1.97
C MET A 1 -25.37 -0.78 -2.15
N THR A 2 -25.76 0.18 -1.36
CA THR A 2 -25.14 1.51 -1.43
C THR A 2 -23.81 1.45 -0.72
N ILE A 3 -22.75 1.79 -1.44
CA ILE A 3 -21.39 1.89 -0.86
C ILE A 3 -21.35 3.20 -0.07
N GLU A 4 -20.81 3.15 1.15
CA GLU A 4 -20.62 4.36 1.95
C GLU A 4 -19.61 5.31 1.27
N ILE A 5 -19.77 6.59 1.47
CA ILE A 5 -18.81 7.60 0.98
C ILE A 5 -17.50 7.47 1.78
N LEU A 6 -16.38 7.48 1.07
CA LEU A 6 -15.07 7.47 1.73
C LEU A 6 -14.80 8.79 2.43
N THR A 7 -14.53 8.68 3.72
CA THR A 7 -14.13 9.76 4.63
C THR A 7 -12.87 9.34 5.39
N GLU A 8 -12.27 10.24 6.14
CA GLU A 8 -11.12 9.89 7.01
C GLU A 8 -11.45 8.72 7.94
N GLU A 9 -12.65 8.73 8.54
CA GLU A 9 -13.09 7.70 9.47
C GLU A 9 -13.32 6.35 8.77
N SER A 10 -14.04 6.34 7.64
CA SER A 10 -14.32 5.11 6.90
C SER A 10 -13.05 4.50 6.31
N VAL A 11 -12.13 5.32 5.80
CA VAL A 11 -10.83 4.86 5.30
C VAL A 11 -10.01 4.23 6.43
N ARG A 12 -9.92 4.89 7.58
CA ARG A 12 -9.22 4.34 8.74
C ARG A 12 -9.76 2.98 9.15
N ARG A 13 -11.08 2.86 9.24
CA ARG A 13 -11.75 1.60 9.59
C ARG A 13 -11.53 0.51 8.54
N LEU A 14 -11.71 0.83 7.26
CA LEU A 14 -11.64 -0.14 6.17
C LEU A 14 -10.21 -0.63 5.93
N TRP A 15 -9.23 0.26 5.88
CA TRP A 15 -7.83 -0.12 5.65
C TRP A 15 -7.21 -0.85 6.85
N SER A 16 -7.54 -0.46 8.07
CA SER A 16 -7.10 -1.19 9.27
C SER A 16 -7.65 -2.61 9.31
N LYS A 17 -8.90 -2.80 8.95
CA LYS A 17 -9.53 -4.13 8.91
C LYS A 17 -8.87 -5.07 7.90
N THR A 18 -8.42 -4.54 6.78
CA THR A 18 -7.74 -5.32 5.73
C THR A 18 -6.36 -5.77 6.15
N TYR A 19 -5.61 -4.87 6.73
CA TYR A 19 -4.17 -5.03 6.94
C TYR A 19 -3.81 -5.60 8.32
N ASN A 20 -4.75 -5.64 9.23
CA ASN A 20 -4.54 -6.16 10.58
C ASN A 20 -5.14 -7.56 10.80
N THR A 21 -5.32 -8.35 9.75
CA THR A 21 -5.82 -9.72 9.86
C THR A 21 -4.72 -10.68 10.30
N LEU A 22 -5.09 -11.64 11.14
CA LEU A 22 -4.24 -12.79 11.46
C LEU A 22 -4.27 -13.75 10.27
N GLY A 23 -3.17 -13.83 9.52
CA GLY A 23 -3.07 -14.65 8.33
C GLY A 23 -2.82 -13.85 7.07
N LYS A 24 -3.21 -14.40 5.91
CA LYS A 24 -3.00 -13.74 4.62
C LYS A 24 -3.83 -12.46 4.50
N PRO A 25 -3.26 -11.38 3.96
CA PRO A 25 -4.01 -10.17 3.71
C PRO A 25 -5.16 -10.42 2.71
N ASP A 26 -6.26 -9.72 2.92
CA ASP A 26 -7.43 -9.77 2.05
C ASP A 26 -7.95 -8.35 1.83
N TRP A 27 -7.87 -7.87 0.60
CA TRP A 27 -8.32 -6.53 0.20
C TRP A 27 -9.69 -6.55 -0.51
N THR A 28 -10.34 -7.71 -0.61
CA THR A 28 -11.58 -7.85 -1.40
C THR A 28 -12.68 -6.91 -0.98
N HIS A 29 -12.78 -6.58 0.31
CA HIS A 29 -13.79 -5.63 0.81
C HIS A 29 -13.54 -4.18 0.39
N LEU A 30 -12.35 -3.84 -0.10
CA LEU A 30 -12.03 -2.51 -0.63
C LEU A 30 -12.38 -2.37 -2.11
N PHE A 31 -12.43 -3.46 -2.86
CA PHE A 31 -12.63 -3.40 -4.32
C PHE A 31 -13.89 -2.66 -4.76
N PRO A 32 -15.03 -2.70 -4.04
CA PRO A 32 -16.20 -1.89 -4.41
C PRO A 32 -15.95 -0.38 -4.45
N TYR A 33 -14.97 0.11 -3.71
CA TYR A 33 -14.64 1.54 -3.65
C TYR A 33 -13.78 2.02 -4.82
N TYR A 34 -13.30 1.12 -5.67
CA TYR A 34 -12.45 1.46 -6.81
C TYR A 34 -13.26 1.56 -8.09
N SER A 35 -12.98 2.62 -8.86
CA SER A 35 -13.55 2.80 -10.19
C SER A 35 -13.09 1.69 -11.15
N PRO A 36 -13.91 1.29 -12.13
CA PRO A 36 -13.47 0.40 -13.22
C PRO A 36 -12.20 0.90 -13.94
N ASN A 37 -12.00 2.22 -13.97
CA ASN A 37 -10.88 2.90 -14.65
C ASN A 37 -9.76 3.31 -13.69
N ILE A 38 -9.63 2.66 -12.53
CA ILE A 38 -8.57 2.96 -11.57
C ILE A 38 -7.19 2.93 -12.22
N VAL A 39 -6.36 3.92 -11.87
CA VAL A 39 -4.93 3.94 -12.15
C VAL A 39 -4.20 3.82 -10.81
N PHE A 40 -3.49 2.71 -10.64
CA PHE A 40 -2.61 2.48 -9.50
C PHE A 40 -1.16 2.70 -9.91
N GLN A 41 -0.38 3.35 -9.06
CA GLN A 41 1.05 3.49 -9.26
C GLN A 41 1.79 3.45 -7.92
N ASP A 42 2.89 2.71 -7.89
CA ASP A 42 3.83 2.70 -6.78
C ASP A 42 5.27 2.80 -7.30
N THR A 43 6.25 2.48 -6.46
CA THR A 43 7.67 2.48 -6.82
C THR A 43 8.02 1.40 -7.85
N ILE A 44 7.23 0.33 -7.93
CA ILE A 44 7.54 -0.85 -8.75
C ILE A 44 6.85 -0.78 -10.10
N GLN A 45 5.58 -0.34 -10.14
CA GLN A 45 4.73 -0.52 -11.31
C GLN A 45 3.62 0.52 -11.42
N ARG A 46 3.08 0.63 -12.64
CA ARG A 46 1.85 1.34 -12.96
C ARG A 46 0.85 0.35 -13.52
N ILE A 47 -0.37 0.36 -13.01
CA ILE A 47 -1.44 -0.56 -13.40
C ILE A 47 -2.69 0.25 -13.73
N GLU A 48 -3.33 -0.08 -14.83
CA GLU A 48 -4.56 0.55 -15.29
C GLU A 48 -5.68 -0.49 -15.34
N GLY A 49 -6.84 -0.10 -14.82
CA GLY A 49 -8.04 -0.90 -14.77
C GLY A 49 -8.19 -1.77 -13.51
N LYS A 50 -9.44 -1.91 -13.10
CA LYS A 50 -9.82 -2.59 -11.85
C LYS A 50 -9.44 -4.07 -11.84
N GLU A 51 -9.61 -4.78 -12.95
CA GLU A 51 -9.26 -6.21 -13.03
C GLU A 51 -7.76 -6.44 -12.82
N ALA A 52 -6.93 -5.63 -13.48
CA ALA A 52 -5.48 -5.70 -13.32
C ALA A 52 -5.04 -5.33 -11.89
N PHE A 53 -5.69 -4.33 -11.28
CA PHE A 53 -5.47 -3.95 -9.90
C PHE A 53 -5.84 -5.07 -8.91
N MET A 54 -7.00 -5.69 -9.08
CA MET A 54 -7.42 -6.83 -8.26
C MET A 54 -6.49 -8.03 -8.40
N ALA A 55 -6.01 -8.30 -9.62
CA ALA A 55 -5.03 -9.37 -9.88
C ALA A 55 -3.69 -9.10 -9.18
N MET A 56 -3.23 -7.84 -9.16
CA MET A 56 -2.04 -7.44 -8.41
C MET A 56 -2.21 -7.68 -6.91
N CYS A 57 -3.33 -7.26 -6.34
CA CYS A 57 -3.64 -7.49 -4.92
C CYS A 57 -3.64 -8.99 -4.59
N GLY A 58 -4.21 -9.81 -5.48
CA GLY A 58 -4.22 -11.27 -5.34
C GLY A 58 -2.82 -11.88 -5.34
N ARG A 59 -1.94 -11.42 -6.23
CA ARG A 59 -0.54 -11.87 -6.26
C ARG A 59 0.20 -11.49 -4.97
N MET A 60 0.00 -10.30 -4.46
CA MET A 60 0.61 -9.86 -3.21
C MET A 60 0.10 -10.68 -2.03
N ALA A 61 -1.21 -10.89 -1.92
CA ALA A 61 -1.79 -11.73 -0.88
C ALA A 61 -1.24 -13.16 -0.91
N HIS A 62 -1.01 -13.70 -2.11
CA HIS A 62 -0.43 -15.03 -2.26
C HIS A 62 1.02 -15.13 -1.78
N ARG A 63 1.82 -14.08 -2.00
CA ARG A 63 3.25 -14.04 -1.60
C ARG A 63 3.46 -13.76 -0.12
N CYS A 64 2.57 -13.03 0.51
CA CYS A 64 2.66 -12.69 1.93
C CYS A 64 2.15 -13.84 2.80
N SER A 65 2.91 -14.21 3.83
CA SER A 65 2.44 -15.10 4.90
C SER A 65 1.61 -14.33 5.93
N SER A 66 1.97 -13.08 6.20
CA SER A 66 1.21 -12.17 7.06
C SER A 66 1.48 -10.72 6.66
N LEU A 67 0.55 -9.85 7.03
CA LEU A 67 0.67 -8.42 6.83
C LEU A 67 0.05 -7.69 8.01
N ASN A 68 0.78 -6.73 8.56
CA ASN A 68 0.29 -5.78 9.53
C ASN A 68 0.43 -4.37 8.98
N MET A 69 -0.58 -3.55 9.17
CA MET A 69 -0.56 -2.15 8.77
C MET A 69 -1.08 -1.27 9.88
N ASP A 70 -0.26 -0.33 10.29
CA ASP A 70 -0.61 0.71 11.25
C ASP A 70 -0.85 2.01 10.49
N LEU A 71 -2.08 2.53 10.54
CA LEU A 71 -2.42 3.84 10.00
C LEU A 71 -2.08 4.91 11.02
N LEU A 72 -1.14 5.78 10.67
CA LEU A 72 -0.69 6.87 11.51
C LEU A 72 -1.59 8.09 11.32
N ASN A 73 -1.77 8.53 10.09
CA ASN A 73 -2.57 9.68 9.73
C ASN A 73 -3.48 9.39 8.53
N VAL A 74 -4.67 9.95 8.56
CA VAL A 74 -5.61 10.00 7.42
C VAL A 74 -6.13 11.41 7.34
N ILE A 75 -5.91 12.06 6.21
CA ILE A 75 -6.28 13.47 6.00
C ILE A 75 -7.03 13.56 4.67
N GLN A 76 -8.17 14.23 4.69
CA GLN A 76 -8.96 14.48 3.48
C GLN A 76 -9.04 15.97 3.18
N LYS A 77 -8.81 16.30 1.93
CA LYS A 77 -9.07 17.64 1.39
C LYS A 77 -9.72 17.47 0.03
N ASP A 78 -10.93 18.01 -0.10
CA ASP A 78 -11.73 17.90 -1.32
C ASP A 78 -11.91 16.44 -1.74
N ASN A 79 -11.51 16.07 -2.95
CA ASN A 79 -11.59 14.72 -3.49
C ASN A 79 -10.29 13.90 -3.29
N VAL A 80 -9.38 14.36 -2.46
CA VAL A 80 -8.09 13.68 -2.19
C VAL A 80 -8.03 13.23 -0.73
N ILE A 81 -7.68 11.96 -0.53
CA ILE A 81 -7.40 11.39 0.80
C ILE A 81 -5.95 10.95 0.85
N MET A 82 -5.22 11.43 1.83
CA MET A 82 -3.83 11.03 2.11
C MET A 82 -3.80 10.13 3.33
N LEU A 83 -3.10 9.01 3.20
CA LEU A 83 -2.83 8.09 4.30
C LEU A 83 -1.33 8.03 4.56
N GLU A 84 -0.96 8.01 5.83
CA GLU A 84 0.40 7.67 6.26
C GLU A 84 0.35 6.36 7.03
N TRP A 85 1.25 5.43 6.71
CA TRP A 85 1.20 4.10 7.27
C TRP A 85 2.58 3.47 7.48
N ILE A 86 2.61 2.51 8.41
CA ILE A 86 3.71 1.57 8.57
C ILE A 86 3.17 0.18 8.22
N MET A 87 3.73 -0.44 7.21
CA MET A 87 3.32 -1.76 6.76
C MET A 87 4.44 -2.76 6.98
N THR A 88 4.15 -3.83 7.71
CA THR A 88 5.08 -4.92 7.94
C THR A 88 4.58 -6.17 7.22
N MET A 89 5.30 -6.58 6.19
CA MET A 89 4.99 -7.78 5.43
C MET A 89 5.96 -8.89 5.79
N SER A 90 5.44 -10.10 5.95
CA SER A 90 6.23 -11.32 6.15
C SER A 90 6.20 -12.17 4.89
N PHE A 91 7.37 -12.48 4.37
CA PHE A 91 7.56 -13.36 3.22
C PHE A 91 8.26 -14.64 3.64
N THR A 92 8.02 -15.74 2.92
CA THR A 92 8.61 -17.04 3.22
C THR A 92 10.14 -17.05 3.16
N LYS A 93 10.73 -16.21 2.30
CA LYS A 93 12.18 -16.21 2.02
C LYS A 93 12.95 -15.02 2.60
N TYR A 94 12.27 -14.00 3.09
CA TYR A 94 12.91 -12.76 3.53
C TYR A 94 12.40 -12.35 4.92
N PRO A 95 13.27 -11.73 5.74
CA PRO A 95 12.83 -11.27 7.05
C PRO A 95 11.75 -10.21 6.94
N SER A 96 10.84 -10.20 7.92
CA SER A 96 9.87 -9.11 8.06
C SER A 96 10.59 -7.81 8.36
N THR A 97 10.26 -6.78 7.61
CA THR A 97 10.75 -5.42 7.86
C THR A 97 9.61 -4.42 7.75
N PRO A 98 9.59 -3.38 8.59
CA PRO A 98 8.62 -2.32 8.45
C PRO A 98 8.93 -1.48 7.21
N LEU A 99 7.89 -1.17 6.45
CA LEU A 99 7.91 -0.28 5.31
C LEU A 99 7.12 0.98 5.66
N TYR A 100 7.78 2.12 5.62
CA TYR A 100 7.17 3.42 5.89
C TYR A 100 6.67 4.04 4.60
N GLY A 101 5.42 4.42 4.55
CA GLY A 101 4.87 4.95 3.33
C GLY A 101 3.63 5.81 3.50
N SER A 102 3.17 6.29 2.37
CA SER A 102 1.93 7.03 2.27
C SER A 102 1.20 6.67 0.97
N SER A 103 -0.11 6.81 0.98
CA SER A 103 -0.96 6.63 -0.19
C SER A 103 -1.78 7.88 -0.44
N ARG A 104 -1.87 8.28 -1.71
CA ARG A 104 -2.81 9.29 -2.17
C ARG A 104 -3.94 8.60 -2.90
N LEU A 105 -5.15 8.78 -2.42
CA LEU A 105 -6.38 8.34 -3.10
C LEU A 105 -7.06 9.57 -3.70
N THR A 106 -7.35 9.52 -4.99
CA THR A 106 -8.13 10.56 -5.69
C THR A 106 -9.50 9.99 -6.03
N LEU A 107 -10.55 10.67 -5.62
CA LEU A 107 -11.94 10.25 -5.84
C LEU A 107 -12.54 10.96 -7.05
N ASN A 108 -13.42 10.27 -7.78
CA ASN A 108 -14.23 10.87 -8.82
C ASN A 108 -15.52 11.50 -8.22
N GLU A 109 -16.36 12.05 -9.06
CA GLU A 109 -17.63 12.66 -8.65
C GLU A 109 -18.61 11.69 -7.99
N GLU A 110 -18.49 10.39 -8.29
CA GLU A 110 -19.26 9.31 -7.67
C GLU A 110 -18.70 8.84 -6.33
N GLY A 111 -17.55 9.39 -5.91
CA GLY A 111 -16.86 8.99 -4.68
C GLY A 111 -16.02 7.73 -4.81
N LEU A 112 -15.77 7.23 -6.01
CA LEU A 112 -14.93 6.07 -6.27
C LEU A 112 -13.48 6.49 -6.47
N ILE A 113 -12.54 5.64 -6.03
CA ILE A 113 -11.10 5.85 -6.23
C ILE A 113 -10.76 5.66 -7.71
N ILE A 114 -10.35 6.73 -8.37
CA ILE A 114 -9.90 6.72 -9.77
C ILE A 114 -8.38 6.71 -9.90
N GLU A 115 -7.68 7.11 -8.85
CA GLU A 115 -6.22 7.07 -8.81
C GLU A 115 -5.76 6.73 -7.39
N GLN A 116 -4.79 5.80 -7.30
CA GLN A 116 -4.05 5.55 -6.07
C GLN A 116 -2.57 5.60 -6.37
N ARG A 117 -1.86 6.41 -5.61
CA ARG A 117 -0.40 6.47 -5.65
C ARG A 117 0.18 6.15 -4.29
N ASP A 118 1.01 5.11 -4.25
CA ASP A 118 1.74 4.72 -3.05
C ASP A 118 3.18 5.22 -3.14
N TYR A 119 3.63 5.84 -2.06
CA TYR A 119 4.98 6.37 -1.89
C TYR A 119 5.67 5.63 -0.76
N TYR A 120 6.76 4.96 -1.06
CA TYR A 120 7.59 4.28 -0.06
C TYR A 120 9.01 4.11 -0.56
N ASP A 121 9.94 3.85 0.34
CA ASP A 121 11.33 3.64 0.00
C ASP A 121 11.65 2.15 -0.15
N LEU A 122 11.52 1.64 -1.38
CA LEU A 122 11.85 0.26 -1.71
C LEU A 122 13.32 -0.08 -1.38
N TRP A 123 14.25 0.85 -1.64
CA TRP A 123 15.67 0.63 -1.44
C TRP A 123 16.07 0.74 0.03
N GLY A 124 15.62 1.78 0.72
CA GLY A 124 15.93 2.03 2.12
C GLY A 124 15.28 1.03 3.07
N ASP A 125 14.02 0.74 2.85
CA ASP A 125 13.24 -0.07 3.79
C ASP A 125 13.26 -1.57 3.46
N ILE A 126 13.31 -1.96 2.18
CA ILE A 126 13.29 -3.37 1.77
C ILE A 126 14.69 -3.84 1.41
N PHE A 127 15.30 -3.30 0.37
CA PHE A 127 16.59 -3.78 -0.13
C PHE A 127 17.74 -3.61 0.86
N ASN A 128 17.72 -2.54 1.64
CA ASN A 128 18.68 -2.33 2.71
C ASN A 128 18.67 -3.43 3.78
N ASN A 129 17.59 -4.17 3.92
CA ASN A 129 17.43 -5.23 4.92
C ASN A 129 17.63 -6.64 4.36
N ILE A 130 17.88 -6.78 3.04
CA ILE A 130 18.19 -8.09 2.44
C ILE A 130 19.58 -8.54 2.89
N PRO A 131 19.72 -9.79 3.42
CA PRO A 131 21.01 -10.34 3.81
C PRO A 131 22.03 -10.28 2.66
N TYR A 132 23.29 -10.02 2.99
CA TYR A 132 24.43 -9.85 2.05
C TYR A 132 24.39 -8.59 1.19
N PHE A 133 23.24 -7.96 1.00
CA PHE A 133 23.10 -6.75 0.20
C PHE A 133 23.20 -5.47 1.04
N LYS A 134 22.77 -5.50 2.28
CA LYS A 134 22.73 -4.36 3.20
C LYS A 134 24.04 -3.57 3.32
N ARG A 135 25.15 -4.26 3.61
CA ARG A 135 26.44 -3.59 3.85
C ARG A 135 27.00 -2.86 2.62
N PRO A 136 27.14 -3.53 1.44
CA PRO A 136 27.63 -2.84 0.26
C PRO A 136 26.68 -1.75 -0.22
N TYR A 137 25.37 -1.95 -0.12
CA TYR A 137 24.39 -0.95 -0.46
C TYR A 137 24.52 0.31 0.42
N ARG A 138 24.55 0.15 1.74
CA ARG A 138 24.73 1.27 2.68
C ARG A 138 26.03 2.02 2.45
N LYS A 139 27.13 1.30 2.27
CA LYS A 139 28.44 1.90 1.98
C LYS A 139 28.41 2.73 0.70
N PHE A 140 27.80 2.21 -0.35
CA PHE A 140 27.63 2.91 -1.61
C PHE A 140 26.80 4.20 -1.47
N VAL A 141 25.61 4.08 -0.86
CA VAL A 141 24.67 5.20 -0.71
C VAL A 141 25.28 6.31 0.17
N THR A 142 25.85 5.94 1.33
CA THR A 142 26.49 6.91 2.22
C THR A 142 27.66 7.62 1.57
N LYS A 143 28.48 6.89 0.81
CA LYS A 143 29.64 7.50 0.10
C LYS A 143 29.20 8.46 -1.00
N LYS A 144 28.09 8.19 -1.68
CA LYS A 144 27.64 8.98 -2.85
C LYS A 144 26.70 10.12 -2.50
N PHE A 145 25.89 9.96 -1.49
CA PHE A 145 24.75 10.84 -1.19
C PHE A 145 24.66 11.30 0.27
N GLY A 146 25.39 10.66 1.16
CA GLY A 146 25.42 11.00 2.59
C GLY A 146 26.40 12.10 2.97
#